data_822ef2fa6bf4f3087f82c7960e372bb0
#
_entry.id   822ef2fa6bf4f3087f82c7960e372bb0
#
_cell.length_a   1.000
_cell.length_b   1.000
_cell.length_c   1.000
_cell.angle_alpha   90.00
_cell.angle_beta   90.00
_cell.angle_gamma   90.00
#
_symmetry.space_group_name_H-M   'P 1'
#
loop_
_entity.id
_entity.type
_entity.pdbx_description
1 polymer ?
#
loop_
_entity_poly.entity_id
_entity_poly.type
_entity_poly.pdbx_seq_one_letter_code
_entity_poly.pdbx_strand_id
1 'polypeptide(L)'
;MKAIIVMPLAEQRGGGEMMLWDLVQQGRNAGVEWLVIFLEHGPMVEQVKSLGIDARVVESGRLRQIHRFIGAVFRIAAIARRERADIIVNWMWITHISGGLAAMLAGLPAVWYQLEVPSDKTWLVRIATLIPAQAIITLSQDGKQAQAEIWPHRPTPLVYPGVALDRFEPDALPTPEEARRKLGLPLHGPLIGIVGRLQRWKGMHVLVQAMPKILEKYPDAHCVVVGGKHDLEPGYEDFLKAEIATLGLEEQVIMAGLQRNIPEWVQAMDVFVHASDKEPFGIVIIEAMALGKPVIAGDAGGPTEIITDGMNGLLTPYGDADKLAITILRYLDEQEFARSAGIAARQRALDFSTQNYAQNFISAIRSAIPSVSSAE
;
A
#
# COMPACT_ATOMS: atom_id res chain seq x y z
N MET A 1 7.29 -14.09 21.99
CA MET A 1 6.55 -12.82 22.10
C MET A 1 5.17 -13.02 21.53
N LYS A 2 4.13 -12.62 22.29
CA LYS A 2 2.75 -12.64 21.81
C LYS A 2 2.26 -11.21 21.52
N ALA A 3 1.93 -10.92 20.28
CA ALA A 3 1.51 -9.60 19.84
C ALA A 3 0.04 -9.60 19.38
N ILE A 4 -0.74 -8.64 19.87
CA ILE A 4 -2.11 -8.43 19.41
C ILE A 4 -2.11 -7.31 18.38
N ILE A 5 -2.62 -7.60 17.18
CA ILE A 5 -2.85 -6.57 16.15
C ILE A 5 -4.32 -6.16 16.20
N VAL A 6 -4.59 -4.86 16.30
CA VAL A 6 -5.95 -4.30 16.17
C VAL A 6 -6.10 -3.69 14.79
N MET A 7 -6.97 -4.28 13.97
CA MET A 7 -7.20 -3.93 12.56
C MET A 7 -8.58 -3.31 12.39
N PRO A 8 -8.70 -2.15 11.70
CA PRO A 8 -10.00 -1.47 11.56
C PRO A 8 -10.95 -2.22 10.60
N LEU A 9 -10.42 -2.77 9.51
CA LEU A 9 -11.18 -3.37 8.42
C LEU A 9 -10.91 -4.89 8.35
N ALA A 10 -11.94 -5.66 8.02
CA ALA A 10 -11.85 -7.10 7.79
C ALA A 10 -12.09 -7.48 6.32
N GLU A 11 -12.06 -6.51 5.43
CA GLU A 11 -12.17 -6.69 3.99
C GLU A 11 -10.96 -6.07 3.30
N GLN A 12 -10.39 -6.77 2.33
CA GLN A 12 -9.25 -6.28 1.57
C GLN A 12 -9.68 -5.19 0.59
N ARG A 13 -9.40 -3.93 0.92
CA ARG A 13 -9.74 -2.74 0.13
C ARG A 13 -8.53 -2.00 -0.41
N GLY A 14 -7.33 -2.32 0.05
CA GLY A 14 -6.11 -1.64 -0.37
C GLY A 14 -4.82 -2.25 0.17
N GLY A 15 -3.74 -1.46 0.10
CA GLY A 15 -2.41 -1.89 0.50
C GLY A 15 -2.27 -2.19 1.99
N GLY A 16 -3.01 -1.48 2.86
CA GLY A 16 -2.90 -1.68 4.31
C GLY A 16 -3.31 -3.09 4.77
N GLU A 17 -4.34 -3.65 4.16
CA GLU A 17 -4.82 -5.01 4.43
C GLU A 17 -3.86 -6.06 3.87
N MET A 18 -3.26 -5.82 2.70
CA MET A 18 -2.22 -6.67 2.15
C MET A 18 -0.99 -6.69 3.04
N MET A 19 -0.57 -5.54 3.53
CA MET A 19 0.57 -5.44 4.46
C MET A 19 0.34 -6.23 5.75
N LEU A 20 -0.89 -6.24 6.29
CA LEU A 20 -1.23 -7.10 7.43
C LEU A 20 -1.09 -8.58 7.06
N TRP A 21 -1.67 -8.98 5.92
CA TRP A 21 -1.59 -10.35 5.43
C TRP A 21 -0.15 -10.81 5.29
N ASP A 22 0.68 -10.02 4.61
CA ASP A 22 2.10 -10.32 4.38
C ASP A 22 2.88 -10.41 5.69
N LEU A 23 2.63 -9.49 6.64
CA LEU A 23 3.26 -9.50 7.96
C LEU A 23 2.94 -10.79 8.72
N VAL A 24 1.67 -11.17 8.83
CA VAL A 24 1.28 -12.34 9.63
C VAL A 24 1.68 -13.65 8.95
N GLN A 25 1.68 -13.69 7.63
CA GLN A 25 2.13 -14.85 6.86
C GLN A 25 3.64 -15.07 7.03
N GLN A 26 4.46 -14.04 6.83
CA GLN A 26 5.92 -14.13 6.95
C GLN A 26 6.37 -14.22 8.41
N GLY A 27 5.66 -13.57 9.32
CA GLY A 27 5.99 -13.53 10.75
C GLY A 27 5.71 -14.84 11.51
N ARG A 28 5.06 -15.85 10.91
CA ARG A 28 4.74 -17.14 11.57
C ARG A 28 5.97 -17.84 12.12
N ASN A 29 7.09 -17.79 11.41
CA ASN A 29 8.33 -18.48 11.78
C ASN A 29 9.33 -17.59 12.53
N ALA A 30 8.96 -16.35 12.84
CA ALA A 30 9.87 -15.35 13.43
C ALA A 30 9.78 -15.27 14.96
N GLY A 31 9.19 -16.29 15.62
CA GLY A 31 9.08 -16.33 17.08
C GLY A 31 8.08 -15.31 17.65
N VAL A 32 7.08 -14.94 16.87
CA VAL A 32 5.95 -14.10 17.29
C VAL A 32 4.67 -14.89 17.16
N GLU A 33 3.93 -14.97 18.25
CA GLU A 33 2.57 -15.48 18.27
C GLU A 33 1.61 -14.31 18.00
N TRP A 34 0.93 -14.36 16.86
CA TRP A 34 0.02 -13.32 16.44
C TRP A 34 -1.41 -13.63 16.88
N LEU A 35 -2.12 -12.61 17.38
CA LEU A 35 -3.56 -12.58 17.52
C LEU A 35 -4.07 -11.33 16.81
N VAL A 36 -5.00 -11.48 15.86
CA VAL A 36 -5.56 -10.34 15.13
C VAL A 36 -6.98 -10.07 15.62
N ILE A 37 -7.23 -8.84 16.05
CA ILE A 37 -8.56 -8.37 16.44
C ILE A 37 -9.06 -7.41 15.35
N PHE A 38 -10.08 -7.83 14.62
CA PHE A 38 -10.78 -6.99 13.66
C PHE A 38 -11.90 -6.20 14.34
N LEU A 39 -12.05 -4.92 13.99
CA LEU A 39 -13.12 -4.07 14.56
C LEU A 39 -14.45 -4.19 13.82
N GLU A 40 -14.50 -4.98 12.76
CA GLU A 40 -15.71 -5.33 11.98
C GLU A 40 -15.64 -6.77 11.47
N HIS A 41 -16.77 -7.29 11.02
CA HIS A 41 -16.83 -8.58 10.34
C HIS A 41 -16.40 -8.46 8.87
N GLY A 42 -15.75 -9.49 8.36
CA GLY A 42 -15.39 -9.58 6.95
C GLY A 42 -14.56 -10.82 6.63
N PRO A 43 -14.28 -11.05 5.33
CA PRO A 43 -13.63 -12.27 4.85
C PRO A 43 -12.20 -12.46 5.36
N MET A 44 -11.48 -11.39 5.70
CA MET A 44 -10.11 -11.50 6.21
C MET A 44 -10.02 -12.23 7.56
N VAL A 45 -11.10 -12.25 8.36
CA VAL A 45 -11.12 -12.99 9.62
C VAL A 45 -10.85 -14.48 9.37
N GLU A 46 -11.60 -15.07 8.44
CA GLU A 46 -11.43 -16.50 8.11
C GLU A 46 -10.15 -16.75 7.30
N GLN A 47 -9.73 -15.81 6.47
CA GLN A 47 -8.45 -15.89 5.76
C GLN A 47 -7.27 -15.95 6.75
N VAL A 48 -7.21 -15.07 7.75
CA VAL A 48 -6.16 -15.10 8.79
C VAL A 48 -6.22 -16.39 9.60
N LYS A 49 -7.41 -16.87 9.96
CA LYS A 49 -7.57 -18.17 10.63
C LYS A 49 -7.06 -19.34 9.79
N SER A 50 -7.23 -19.30 8.48
CA SER A 50 -6.73 -20.35 7.57
C SER A 50 -5.21 -20.47 7.58
N LEU A 51 -4.50 -19.42 7.99
CA LEU A 51 -3.05 -19.44 8.26
C LEU A 51 -2.71 -20.09 9.61
N GLY A 52 -3.68 -20.52 10.42
CA GLY A 52 -3.47 -21.02 11.77
C GLY A 52 -3.20 -19.92 12.80
N ILE A 53 -3.58 -18.68 12.51
CA ILE A 53 -3.44 -17.52 13.39
C ILE A 53 -4.78 -17.23 14.04
N ASP A 54 -4.79 -16.98 15.37
CA ASP A 54 -6.02 -16.60 16.06
C ASP A 54 -6.53 -15.24 15.56
N ALA A 55 -7.78 -15.19 15.11
CA ALA A 55 -8.43 -13.99 14.64
C ALA A 55 -9.83 -13.87 15.25
N ARG A 56 -10.11 -12.70 15.84
CA ARG A 56 -11.35 -12.43 16.56
C ARG A 56 -11.97 -11.12 16.07
N VAL A 57 -13.28 -10.99 16.24
CA VAL A 57 -14.00 -9.76 15.95
C VAL A 57 -14.43 -9.10 17.25
N VAL A 58 -14.10 -7.82 17.40
CA VAL A 58 -14.57 -6.97 18.48
C VAL A 58 -15.17 -5.71 17.84
N GLU A 59 -16.47 -5.75 17.58
CA GLU A 59 -17.15 -4.60 16.99
C GLU A 59 -17.00 -3.35 17.85
N SER A 60 -16.37 -2.31 17.30
CA SER A 60 -16.19 -1.02 17.95
C SER A 60 -17.35 -0.05 17.68
N GLY A 61 -18.11 -0.32 16.63
CA GLY A 61 -19.08 0.65 16.12
C GLY A 61 -18.41 1.92 15.57
N ARG A 62 -19.23 2.92 15.19
CA ARG A 62 -18.71 4.24 14.81
C ARG A 62 -18.35 5.03 16.08
N LEU A 63 -17.36 5.93 15.99
CA LEU A 63 -16.95 6.81 17.12
C LEU A 63 -18.12 7.54 17.81
N ARG A 64 -19.19 7.82 17.07
CA ARG A 64 -20.43 8.39 17.62
C ARG A 64 -21.22 7.44 18.55
N GLN A 65 -20.96 6.12 18.48
CA GLN A 65 -21.58 5.10 19.32
C GLN A 65 -20.71 4.84 20.55
N ILE A 66 -20.58 5.84 21.44
CA ILE A 66 -19.64 5.87 22.56
C ILE A 66 -19.71 4.62 23.42
N HIS A 67 -20.91 4.08 23.69
CA HIS A 67 -21.06 2.85 24.50
C HIS A 67 -20.43 1.62 23.84
N ARG A 68 -20.55 1.47 22.50
CA ARG A 68 -19.90 0.39 21.75
C ARG A 68 -18.38 0.57 21.71
N PHE A 69 -17.93 1.78 21.51
CA PHE A 69 -16.52 2.14 21.55
C PHE A 69 -15.89 1.78 22.91
N ILE A 70 -16.50 2.23 24.01
CA ILE A 70 -16.03 1.91 25.38
C ILE A 70 -16.06 0.38 25.61
N GLY A 71 -17.13 -0.30 25.19
CA GLY A 71 -17.24 -1.75 25.29
C GLY A 71 -16.15 -2.48 24.51
N ALA A 72 -15.75 -1.96 23.33
CA ALA A 72 -14.64 -2.53 22.55
C ALA A 72 -13.31 -2.35 23.28
N VAL A 73 -13.02 -1.18 23.84
CA VAL A 73 -11.80 -0.91 24.62
C VAL A 73 -11.66 -1.92 25.77
N PHE A 74 -12.71 -2.13 26.56
CA PHE A 74 -12.67 -3.10 27.66
C PHE A 74 -12.52 -4.55 27.17
N ARG A 75 -13.19 -4.93 26.08
CA ARG A 75 -13.07 -6.27 25.49
C ARG A 75 -11.65 -6.54 24.97
N ILE A 76 -11.06 -5.57 24.25
CA ILE A 76 -9.66 -5.69 23.77
C ILE A 76 -8.72 -5.83 24.97
N ALA A 77 -8.86 -5.01 26.02
CA ALA A 77 -8.03 -5.09 27.22
C ALA A 77 -8.19 -6.44 27.94
N ALA A 78 -9.42 -6.95 28.06
CA ALA A 78 -9.69 -8.26 28.66
C ALA A 78 -9.06 -9.41 27.85
N ILE A 79 -9.18 -9.36 26.52
CA ILE A 79 -8.51 -10.32 25.63
C ILE A 79 -7.00 -10.25 25.83
N ALA A 80 -6.40 -9.05 25.81
CA ALA A 80 -4.96 -8.88 25.94
C ALA A 80 -4.40 -9.46 27.24
N ARG A 81 -5.11 -9.25 28.37
CA ARG A 81 -4.74 -9.84 29.67
C ARG A 81 -4.90 -11.35 29.69
N ARG A 82 -6.05 -11.88 29.19
CA ARG A 82 -6.33 -13.31 29.15
C ARG A 82 -5.29 -14.07 28.32
N GLU A 83 -4.94 -13.51 27.19
CA GLU A 83 -3.97 -14.09 26.26
C GLU A 83 -2.51 -13.84 26.68
N ARG A 84 -2.28 -13.09 27.75
CA ARG A 84 -0.93 -12.71 28.24
C ARG A 84 -0.10 -12.09 27.12
N ALA A 85 -0.69 -11.13 26.40
CA ALA A 85 0.01 -10.44 25.33
C ALA A 85 1.17 -9.59 25.88
N ASP A 86 2.22 -9.49 25.11
CA ASP A 86 3.38 -8.66 25.42
C ASP A 86 3.23 -7.22 24.92
N ILE A 87 2.44 -7.03 23.83
CA ILE A 87 2.27 -5.74 23.15
C ILE A 87 0.96 -5.67 22.37
N ILE A 88 0.38 -4.47 22.26
CA ILE A 88 -0.71 -4.17 21.33
C ILE A 88 -0.19 -3.34 20.17
N VAL A 89 -0.38 -3.81 18.95
CA VAL A 89 -0.02 -3.19 17.69
C VAL A 89 -1.29 -2.66 17.03
N ASN A 90 -1.42 -1.37 16.89
CA ASN A 90 -2.59 -0.74 16.29
C ASN A 90 -2.35 -0.44 14.81
N TRP A 91 -3.22 -0.93 13.95
CA TRP A 91 -3.10 -0.70 12.51
C TRP A 91 -3.80 0.61 12.15
N MET A 92 -3.04 1.64 11.82
CA MET A 92 -3.47 3.03 11.64
C MET A 92 -3.81 3.77 12.94
N TRP A 93 -3.80 5.10 12.89
CA TRP A 93 -4.11 5.97 14.04
C TRP A 93 -5.51 5.73 14.62
N ILE A 94 -6.49 5.38 13.76
CA ILE A 94 -7.88 5.20 14.19
C ILE A 94 -8.04 4.03 15.18
N THR A 95 -7.33 2.93 14.97
CA THR A 95 -7.34 1.81 15.91
C THR A 95 -6.53 2.11 17.17
N HIS A 96 -5.55 3.03 17.08
CA HIS A 96 -4.79 3.42 18.25
C HIS A 96 -5.66 4.15 19.29
N ILE A 97 -6.71 4.86 18.86
CA ILE A 97 -7.65 5.49 19.80
C ILE A 97 -8.29 4.41 20.70
N SER A 98 -8.69 3.27 20.17
CA SER A 98 -9.29 2.19 20.99
C SER A 98 -8.25 1.21 21.57
N GLY A 99 -7.33 0.74 20.72
CA GLY A 99 -6.32 -0.23 21.12
C GLY A 99 -5.23 0.35 22.04
N GLY A 100 -4.88 1.63 21.89
CA GLY A 100 -4.00 2.35 22.80
C GLY A 100 -4.61 2.50 24.21
N LEU A 101 -5.89 2.89 24.29
CA LEU A 101 -6.62 2.93 25.56
C LEU A 101 -6.75 1.52 26.16
N ALA A 102 -6.99 0.51 25.36
CA ALA A 102 -7.03 -0.88 25.82
C ALA A 102 -5.68 -1.34 26.36
N ALA A 103 -4.58 -0.95 25.71
CA ALA A 103 -3.22 -1.23 26.17
C ALA A 103 -2.95 -0.60 27.54
N MET A 104 -3.31 0.68 27.73
CA MET A 104 -3.22 1.36 29.02
C MET A 104 -3.99 0.61 30.11
N LEU A 105 -5.24 0.23 29.82
CA LEU A 105 -6.05 -0.54 30.76
C LEU A 105 -5.43 -1.92 31.06
N ALA A 106 -4.82 -2.55 30.07
CA ALA A 106 -4.18 -3.86 30.25
C ALA A 106 -2.81 -3.79 30.92
N GLY A 107 -2.22 -2.60 31.05
CA GLY A 107 -0.85 -2.41 31.55
C GLY A 107 0.21 -2.87 30.53
N LEU A 108 -0.08 -2.78 29.23
CA LEU A 108 0.77 -3.25 28.15
C LEU A 108 1.34 -2.08 27.33
N PRO A 109 2.52 -2.24 26.73
CA PRO A 109 3.01 -1.30 25.73
C PRO A 109 2.12 -1.33 24.48
N ALA A 110 2.01 -0.18 23.81
CA ALA A 110 1.34 -0.05 22.52
C ALA A 110 2.25 0.59 21.50
N VAL A 111 2.11 0.19 20.27
CA VAL A 111 2.63 0.89 19.08
C VAL A 111 1.51 1.06 18.07
N TRP A 112 1.66 1.99 17.13
CA TRP A 112 0.81 1.98 15.96
C TRP A 112 1.64 2.00 14.67
N TYR A 113 1.05 1.49 13.58
CA TYR A 113 1.60 1.59 12.24
C TYR A 113 0.87 2.69 11.48
N GLN A 114 1.57 3.78 11.17
CA GLN A 114 1.04 4.93 10.46
C GLN A 114 1.16 4.70 8.96
N LEU A 115 0.04 4.55 8.27
CA LEU A 115 -0.02 4.24 6.84
C LEU A 115 -0.23 5.47 5.94
N GLU A 116 -0.35 6.64 6.55
CA GLU A 116 -0.57 7.91 5.86
C GLU A 116 0.50 8.91 6.27
N VAL A 117 0.80 9.87 5.41
CA VAL A 117 1.60 11.03 5.79
C VAL A 117 0.68 12.00 6.55
N PRO A 118 0.90 12.24 7.85
CA PRO A 118 0.09 13.18 8.61
C PRO A 118 0.16 14.58 8.03
N SER A 119 -0.97 15.26 7.96
CA SER A 119 -1.06 16.66 7.52
C SER A 119 -1.73 17.52 8.59
N ASP A 120 -1.64 18.83 8.45
CA ASP A 120 -2.33 19.80 9.35
C ASP A 120 -3.84 19.59 9.40
N LYS A 121 -4.42 19.02 8.37
CA LYS A 121 -5.85 18.67 8.30
C LYS A 121 -6.22 17.45 9.13
N THR A 122 -5.24 16.68 9.57
CA THR A 122 -5.44 15.40 10.28
C THR A 122 -5.38 15.61 11.82
N TRP A 123 -6.20 16.52 12.36
CA TRP A 123 -6.27 16.80 13.80
C TRP A 123 -6.54 15.55 14.66
N LEU A 124 -7.21 14.53 14.10
CA LEU A 124 -7.42 13.24 14.78
C LEU A 124 -6.14 12.47 15.02
N VAL A 125 -5.14 12.57 14.13
CA VAL A 125 -3.82 11.96 14.35
C VAL A 125 -3.14 12.62 15.56
N ARG A 126 -3.27 13.94 15.71
CA ARG A 126 -2.77 14.66 16.90
C ARG A 126 -3.42 14.17 18.19
N ILE A 127 -4.74 13.95 18.18
CA ILE A 127 -5.46 13.37 19.34
C ILE A 127 -4.95 11.94 19.60
N ALA A 128 -4.81 11.10 18.57
CA ALA A 128 -4.30 9.76 18.73
C ALA A 128 -2.88 9.77 19.33
N THR A 129 -2.02 10.74 18.96
CA THR A 129 -0.66 10.86 19.49
C THR A 129 -0.63 11.20 20.98
N LEU A 130 -1.69 11.80 21.55
CA LEU A 130 -1.81 12.05 22.99
C LEU A 130 -1.94 10.74 23.79
N ILE A 131 -2.50 9.69 23.18
CA ILE A 131 -2.60 8.37 23.80
C ILE A 131 -1.19 7.74 23.83
N PRO A 132 -0.74 7.22 24.99
CA PRO A 132 0.60 6.66 25.12
C PRO A 132 0.89 5.56 24.10
N ALA A 133 2.00 5.71 23.39
CA ALA A 133 2.58 4.70 22.52
C ALA A 133 4.10 4.68 22.72
N GLN A 134 4.72 3.50 22.67
CA GLN A 134 6.16 3.33 22.76
C GLN A 134 6.86 3.79 21.47
N ALA A 135 6.20 3.58 20.33
CA ALA A 135 6.67 4.02 19.03
C ALA A 135 5.51 4.19 18.05
N ILE A 136 5.72 4.97 17.02
CA ILE A 136 4.83 5.12 15.86
C ILE A 136 5.62 4.66 14.63
N ILE A 137 5.36 3.44 14.15
CA ILE A 137 6.02 2.89 12.98
C ILE A 137 5.49 3.62 11.74
N THR A 138 6.38 4.05 10.84
CA THR A 138 6.01 4.74 9.60
C THR A 138 6.50 3.96 8.39
N LEU A 139 5.82 4.14 7.26
CA LEU A 139 6.11 3.40 6.03
C LEU A 139 6.95 4.16 5.00
N SER A 140 7.28 5.43 5.29
CA SER A 140 8.11 6.29 4.44
C SER A 140 8.86 7.34 5.26
N GLN A 141 9.91 7.92 4.70
CA GLN A 141 10.66 9.02 5.34
C GLN A 141 9.77 10.26 5.49
N ASP A 142 8.93 10.56 4.49
CA ASP A 142 7.97 11.66 4.57
C ASP A 142 7.00 11.46 5.75
N GLY A 143 6.46 10.25 5.88
CA GLY A 143 5.61 9.89 7.02
C GLY A 143 6.33 10.00 8.36
N LYS A 144 7.60 9.58 8.40
CA LYS A 144 8.46 9.68 9.58
C LYS A 144 8.72 11.14 9.98
N GLN A 145 9.08 11.97 9.00
CA GLN A 145 9.33 13.39 9.25
C GLN A 145 8.06 14.11 9.71
N ALA A 146 6.97 13.94 8.99
CA ALA A 146 5.69 14.55 9.34
C ALA A 146 5.18 14.09 10.74
N GLN A 147 5.38 12.82 11.09
CA GLN A 147 4.98 12.31 12.41
C GLN A 147 5.89 12.83 13.53
N ALA A 148 7.19 13.03 13.26
CA ALA A 148 8.14 13.56 14.24
C ALA A 148 7.84 15.01 14.65
N GLU A 149 7.11 15.77 13.83
CA GLU A 149 6.67 17.13 14.13
C GLU A 149 5.44 17.19 15.08
N ILE A 150 4.75 16.05 15.28
CA ILE A 150 3.53 16.00 16.09
C ILE A 150 3.90 15.78 17.56
N TRP A 151 3.45 16.67 18.43
CA TRP A 151 3.62 16.53 19.88
C TRP A 151 2.51 15.66 20.50
N PRO A 152 2.81 14.83 21.51
CA PRO A 152 4.12 14.53 22.10
C PRO A 152 5.01 13.69 21.16
N HIS A 153 6.29 14.04 21.08
CA HIS A 153 7.23 13.33 20.23
C HIS A 153 7.39 11.87 20.68
N ARG A 154 7.37 10.96 19.71
CA ARG A 154 7.54 9.53 19.91
C ARG A 154 8.65 8.98 19.03
N PRO A 155 9.34 7.91 19.42
CA PRO A 155 10.19 7.17 18.50
C PRO A 155 9.42 6.80 17.23
N THR A 156 10.00 7.07 16.06
CA THR A 156 9.32 6.87 14.76
C THR A 156 10.19 5.98 13.88
N PRO A 157 10.25 4.66 14.16
CA PRO A 157 10.98 3.72 13.32
C PRO A 157 10.34 3.64 11.94
N LEU A 158 11.21 3.57 10.90
CA LEU A 158 10.82 3.41 9.52
C LEU A 158 10.78 1.93 9.17
N VAL A 159 9.67 1.46 8.62
CA VAL A 159 9.50 0.09 8.13
C VAL A 159 8.78 0.14 6.79
N TYR A 160 9.53 -0.02 5.72
CA TYR A 160 8.98 -0.05 4.36
C TYR A 160 8.07 -1.25 4.15
N PRO A 161 6.95 -1.09 3.43
CA PRO A 161 6.11 -2.20 2.96
C PRO A 161 6.89 -3.19 2.09
N GLY A 162 6.37 -4.40 2.00
CA GLY A 162 6.97 -5.44 1.17
C GLY A 162 6.14 -5.80 -0.05
N VAL A 163 6.80 -6.43 -1.03
CA VAL A 163 6.19 -7.13 -2.16
C VAL A 163 6.42 -8.63 -2.03
N ALA A 164 5.39 -9.42 -2.30
CA ALA A 164 5.47 -10.88 -2.34
C ALA A 164 6.18 -11.30 -3.64
N LEU A 165 7.51 -11.43 -3.60
CA LEU A 165 8.36 -11.69 -4.76
C LEU A 165 7.99 -12.98 -5.50
N ASP A 166 7.49 -14.00 -4.80
CA ASP A 166 6.99 -15.24 -5.37
C ASP A 166 5.73 -15.06 -6.23
N ARG A 167 4.88 -14.10 -5.90
CA ARG A 167 3.71 -13.73 -6.70
C ARG A 167 4.05 -12.87 -7.91
N PHE A 168 5.11 -12.08 -7.79
CA PHE A 168 5.60 -11.15 -8.82
C PHE A 168 6.91 -11.66 -9.44
N GLU A 169 7.02 -12.99 -9.63
CA GLU A 169 8.13 -13.65 -10.31
C GLU A 169 7.80 -13.76 -11.81
N PRO A 170 8.52 -13.04 -12.71
CA PRO A 170 8.19 -13.03 -14.14
C PRO A 170 8.17 -14.43 -14.77
N ASP A 171 9.10 -15.31 -14.36
CA ASP A 171 9.24 -16.66 -14.92
C ASP A 171 8.12 -17.61 -14.46
N ALA A 172 7.38 -17.25 -13.39
CA ALA A 172 6.22 -17.99 -12.90
C ALA A 172 4.89 -17.51 -13.53
N LEU A 173 4.92 -16.41 -14.28
CA LEU A 173 3.76 -15.82 -14.93
C LEU A 173 3.76 -16.14 -16.44
N PRO A 174 2.59 -16.05 -17.11
CA PRO A 174 2.53 -16.06 -18.56
C PRO A 174 3.46 -14.99 -19.16
N THR A 175 3.98 -15.24 -20.35
CA THR A 175 4.70 -14.19 -21.11
C THR A 175 3.79 -12.96 -21.31
N PRO A 176 4.34 -11.76 -21.54
CA PRO A 176 3.51 -10.57 -21.78
C PRO A 176 2.46 -10.77 -22.87
N GLU A 177 2.81 -11.44 -23.97
CA GLU A 177 1.87 -11.74 -25.05
C GLU A 177 0.76 -12.73 -24.63
N GLU A 178 1.11 -13.80 -23.90
CA GLU A 178 0.12 -14.74 -23.38
C GLU A 178 -0.79 -14.09 -22.35
N ALA A 179 -0.25 -13.21 -21.49
CA ALA A 179 -1.02 -12.43 -20.54
C ALA A 179 -2.02 -11.52 -21.26
N ARG A 180 -1.59 -10.80 -22.31
CA ARG A 180 -2.50 -9.99 -23.16
C ARG A 180 -3.60 -10.83 -23.77
N ARG A 181 -3.26 -11.98 -24.37
CA ARG A 181 -4.24 -12.89 -24.97
C ARG A 181 -5.25 -13.40 -23.95
N LYS A 182 -4.78 -13.79 -22.76
CA LYS A 182 -5.63 -14.28 -21.67
C LYS A 182 -6.58 -13.20 -21.13
N LEU A 183 -6.08 -11.97 -21.04
CA LEU A 183 -6.84 -10.82 -20.52
C LEU A 183 -7.69 -10.11 -21.58
N GLY A 184 -7.64 -10.53 -22.85
CA GLY A 184 -8.37 -9.89 -23.95
C GLY A 184 -7.84 -8.50 -24.29
N LEU A 185 -6.53 -8.27 -24.08
CA LEU A 185 -5.86 -7.01 -24.34
C LEU A 185 -5.27 -6.99 -25.78
N PRO A 186 -5.02 -5.79 -26.34
CA PRO A 186 -4.37 -5.67 -27.65
C PRO A 186 -3.05 -6.42 -27.70
N LEU A 187 -2.85 -7.21 -28.78
CA LEU A 187 -1.63 -8.00 -28.97
C LEU A 187 -0.53 -7.20 -29.66
N HIS A 188 -0.89 -6.11 -30.33
CA HIS A 188 0.03 -5.23 -31.04
C HIS A 188 0.05 -3.85 -30.40
N GLY A 189 1.11 -3.11 -30.67
CA GLY A 189 1.32 -1.80 -30.10
C GLY A 189 1.74 -1.78 -28.63
N PRO A 190 2.29 -0.64 -28.17
CA PRO A 190 2.65 -0.44 -26.78
C PRO A 190 1.42 -0.46 -25.86
N LEU A 191 1.53 -1.15 -24.73
CA LEU A 191 0.52 -1.16 -23.68
C LEU A 191 1.06 -0.45 -22.43
N ILE A 192 0.53 0.73 -22.17
CA ILE A 192 0.85 1.53 -21.00
C ILE A 192 -0.21 1.25 -19.91
N GLY A 193 0.19 0.97 -18.69
CA GLY A 193 -0.78 0.61 -17.65
C GLY A 193 -0.61 1.36 -16.35
N ILE A 194 -1.73 1.56 -15.67
CA ILE A 194 -1.80 2.11 -14.32
C ILE A 194 -2.69 1.24 -13.45
N VAL A 195 -2.24 0.97 -12.21
CA VAL A 195 -2.97 0.16 -11.23
C VAL A 195 -3.23 0.96 -9.97
N GLY A 196 -4.48 0.98 -9.52
CA GLY A 196 -4.85 1.63 -8.27
C GLY A 196 -6.34 1.87 -8.13
N ARG A 197 -6.79 2.28 -6.95
CA ARG A 197 -8.18 2.68 -6.72
C ARG A 197 -8.53 3.88 -7.58
N LEU A 198 -9.74 3.92 -8.11
CA LEU A 198 -10.21 5.05 -8.90
C LEU A 198 -10.47 6.27 -7.99
N GLN A 199 -9.41 7.02 -7.73
CA GLN A 199 -9.41 8.26 -6.96
C GLN A 199 -8.59 9.31 -7.71
N ARG A 200 -9.02 10.58 -7.65
CA ARG A 200 -8.40 11.67 -8.42
C ARG A 200 -6.89 11.80 -8.14
N TRP A 201 -6.49 11.70 -6.87
CA TRP A 201 -5.10 11.82 -6.48
C TRP A 201 -4.20 10.67 -6.99
N LYS A 202 -4.79 9.56 -7.48
CA LYS A 202 -4.05 8.45 -8.13
C LYS A 202 -3.64 8.75 -9.57
N GLY A 203 -4.17 9.83 -10.18
CA GLY A 203 -3.68 10.37 -11.43
C GLY A 203 -4.04 9.59 -12.71
N MET A 204 -5.06 8.69 -12.69
CA MET A 204 -5.49 7.98 -13.89
C MET A 204 -5.84 8.95 -15.04
N HIS A 205 -6.48 10.07 -14.70
CA HIS A 205 -6.81 11.11 -15.68
C HIS A 205 -5.57 11.75 -16.31
N VAL A 206 -4.45 11.86 -15.57
CA VAL A 206 -3.20 12.40 -16.11
C VAL A 206 -2.63 11.48 -17.21
N LEU A 207 -2.72 10.16 -16.99
CA LEU A 207 -2.31 9.19 -18.01
C LEU A 207 -3.24 9.23 -19.23
N VAL A 208 -4.57 9.32 -19.02
CA VAL A 208 -5.54 9.46 -20.12
C VAL A 208 -5.26 10.71 -20.94
N GLN A 209 -4.98 11.85 -20.30
CA GLN A 209 -4.62 13.13 -20.95
C GLN A 209 -3.27 13.07 -21.66
N ALA A 210 -2.37 12.17 -21.27
CA ALA A 210 -1.08 12.00 -21.95
C ALA A 210 -1.20 11.18 -23.26
N MET A 211 -2.25 10.38 -23.42
CA MET A 211 -2.42 9.46 -24.56
C MET A 211 -2.44 10.15 -25.93
N PRO A 212 -3.13 11.28 -26.16
CA PRO A 212 -3.13 11.93 -27.48
C PRO A 212 -1.72 12.16 -28.02
N LYS A 213 -0.81 12.66 -27.19
CA LYS A 213 0.58 12.92 -27.59
C LYS A 213 1.37 11.66 -27.86
N ILE A 214 1.08 10.57 -27.14
CA ILE A 214 1.70 9.27 -27.38
C ILE A 214 1.23 8.69 -28.72
N LEU A 215 -0.07 8.83 -29.03
CA LEU A 215 -0.69 8.34 -30.25
C LEU A 215 -0.22 9.07 -31.52
N GLU A 216 0.26 10.32 -31.42
CA GLU A 216 0.90 11.00 -32.54
C GLU A 216 2.09 10.20 -33.10
N LYS A 217 2.82 9.48 -32.25
CA LYS A 217 4.00 8.69 -32.64
C LYS A 217 3.73 7.19 -32.69
N TYR A 218 2.89 6.68 -31.81
CA TYR A 218 2.51 5.29 -31.70
C TYR A 218 0.99 5.14 -31.82
N PRO A 219 0.44 5.18 -33.07
CA PRO A 219 -1.02 5.19 -33.29
C PRO A 219 -1.74 3.95 -32.78
N ASP A 220 -1.04 2.84 -32.63
CA ASP A 220 -1.50 1.56 -32.09
C ASP A 220 -1.22 1.37 -30.59
N ALA A 221 -0.79 2.42 -29.89
CA ALA A 221 -0.61 2.38 -28.44
C ALA A 221 -1.96 2.31 -27.71
N HIS A 222 -1.98 1.56 -26.62
CA HIS A 222 -3.15 1.45 -25.74
C HIS A 222 -2.79 1.77 -24.29
N CYS A 223 -3.79 2.23 -23.55
CA CYS A 223 -3.71 2.45 -22.11
C CYS A 223 -4.67 1.49 -21.38
N VAL A 224 -4.20 0.86 -20.31
CA VAL A 224 -5.06 0.07 -19.43
C VAL A 224 -5.10 0.65 -18.02
N VAL A 225 -6.31 0.94 -17.55
CA VAL A 225 -6.58 1.42 -16.18
C VAL A 225 -7.17 0.27 -15.37
N VAL A 226 -6.38 -0.25 -14.44
CA VAL A 226 -6.77 -1.37 -13.58
C VAL A 226 -7.14 -0.86 -12.20
N GLY A 227 -8.42 -0.91 -11.85
CA GLY A 227 -8.90 -0.45 -10.55
C GLY A 227 -10.40 -0.29 -10.48
N GLY A 228 -10.93 -0.36 -9.28
CA GLY A 228 -12.36 -0.23 -9.02
C GLY A 228 -12.75 1.12 -8.41
N LYS A 229 -14.05 1.40 -8.45
CA LYS A 229 -14.66 2.56 -7.76
C LYS A 229 -14.28 2.61 -6.29
N HIS A 230 -14.17 3.82 -5.76
CA HIS A 230 -13.92 4.06 -4.35
C HIS A 230 -15.05 4.89 -3.73
N ASP A 231 -15.51 4.46 -2.55
CA ASP A 231 -16.68 5.06 -1.87
C ASP A 231 -16.50 6.56 -1.56
N LEU A 232 -15.25 7.03 -1.37
CA LEU A 232 -14.98 8.45 -1.12
C LEU A 232 -15.04 9.32 -2.38
N GLU A 233 -14.93 8.71 -3.58
CA GLU A 233 -14.97 9.42 -4.86
C GLU A 233 -15.82 8.64 -5.89
N PRO A 234 -17.11 8.38 -5.61
CA PRO A 234 -17.94 7.50 -6.45
C PRO A 234 -18.12 8.01 -7.88
N GLY A 235 -18.00 9.31 -8.13
CA GLY A 235 -18.13 9.95 -9.45
C GLY A 235 -16.84 9.96 -10.29
N TYR A 236 -15.70 9.52 -9.75
CA TYR A 236 -14.43 9.63 -10.47
C TYR A 236 -14.33 8.70 -11.70
N GLU A 237 -14.96 7.52 -11.65
CA GLU A 237 -15.03 6.64 -12.82
C GLU A 237 -15.84 7.29 -13.97
N ASP A 238 -16.97 7.92 -13.66
CA ASP A 238 -17.79 8.59 -14.66
C ASP A 238 -17.06 9.81 -15.24
N PHE A 239 -16.31 10.53 -14.42
CA PHE A 239 -15.40 11.59 -14.86
C PHE A 239 -14.35 11.04 -15.85
N LEU A 240 -13.69 9.92 -15.56
CA LEU A 240 -12.71 9.31 -16.47
C LEU A 240 -13.34 8.89 -17.80
N LYS A 241 -14.52 8.29 -17.78
CA LYS A 241 -15.24 7.91 -19.00
C LYS A 241 -15.60 9.13 -19.86
N ALA A 242 -16.02 10.23 -19.23
CA ALA A 242 -16.30 11.48 -19.94
C ALA A 242 -15.03 12.09 -20.56
N GLU A 243 -13.92 12.04 -19.84
CA GLU A 243 -12.62 12.51 -20.32
C GLU A 243 -12.14 11.69 -21.53
N ILE A 244 -12.23 10.36 -21.45
CA ILE A 244 -11.90 9.43 -22.55
C ILE A 244 -12.74 9.76 -23.80
N ALA A 245 -14.05 9.93 -23.64
CA ALA A 245 -14.96 10.28 -24.76
C ALA A 245 -14.66 11.66 -25.33
N THR A 246 -14.35 12.65 -24.48
CA THR A 246 -14.01 14.00 -24.91
C THR A 246 -12.73 14.03 -25.77
N LEU A 247 -11.77 13.15 -25.46
CA LEU A 247 -10.52 13.01 -26.19
C LEU A 247 -10.59 12.05 -27.37
N GLY A 248 -11.72 11.35 -27.58
CA GLY A 248 -11.92 10.35 -28.64
C GLY A 248 -11.03 9.11 -28.46
N LEU A 249 -10.85 8.65 -27.21
CA LEU A 249 -9.91 7.60 -26.84
C LEU A 249 -10.61 6.27 -26.44
N GLU A 250 -11.88 6.08 -26.81
CA GLU A 250 -12.69 4.92 -26.38
C GLU A 250 -12.11 3.58 -26.85
N GLU A 251 -11.40 3.57 -27.99
CA GLU A 251 -10.75 2.37 -28.52
C GLU A 251 -9.35 2.15 -27.89
N GLN A 252 -8.67 3.23 -27.46
CA GLN A 252 -7.30 3.15 -26.95
C GLN A 252 -7.20 3.00 -25.43
N VAL A 253 -8.22 3.42 -24.68
CA VAL A 253 -8.20 3.37 -23.20
C VAL A 253 -9.15 2.28 -22.70
N ILE A 254 -8.58 1.27 -22.05
CA ILE A 254 -9.27 0.11 -21.52
C ILE A 254 -9.48 0.30 -20.01
N MET A 255 -10.73 0.45 -19.59
CA MET A 255 -11.11 0.48 -18.17
C MET A 255 -11.34 -0.95 -17.68
N ALA A 256 -10.34 -1.58 -17.09
CA ALA A 256 -10.37 -2.99 -16.69
C ALA A 256 -11.25 -3.28 -15.43
N GLY A 257 -11.62 -2.23 -14.67
CA GLY A 257 -12.34 -2.39 -13.42
C GLY A 257 -11.50 -3.02 -12.31
N LEU A 258 -12.16 -3.45 -11.23
CA LEU A 258 -11.50 -4.10 -10.10
C LEU A 258 -11.00 -5.49 -10.51
N GLN A 259 -9.70 -5.70 -10.38
CA GLN A 259 -9.04 -6.97 -10.68
C GLN A 259 -8.35 -7.54 -9.44
N ARG A 260 -8.28 -8.86 -9.33
CA ARG A 260 -7.61 -9.56 -8.21
C ARG A 260 -6.24 -10.12 -8.61
N ASN A 261 -6.07 -10.45 -9.87
CA ASN A 261 -4.83 -11.03 -10.40
C ASN A 261 -3.92 -9.94 -10.98
N ILE A 262 -3.48 -9.02 -10.13
CA ILE A 262 -2.64 -7.87 -10.51
C ILE A 262 -1.33 -8.29 -11.21
N PRO A 263 -0.61 -9.38 -10.79
CA PRO A 263 0.62 -9.76 -11.46
C PRO A 263 0.47 -9.96 -12.98
N GLU A 264 -0.58 -10.64 -13.43
CA GLU A 264 -0.80 -10.87 -14.87
C GLU A 264 -1.12 -9.57 -15.62
N TRP A 265 -1.89 -8.66 -15.01
CA TRP A 265 -2.17 -7.35 -15.61
C TRP A 265 -0.90 -6.53 -15.79
N VAL A 266 -0.05 -6.47 -14.75
CA VAL A 266 1.22 -5.76 -14.83
C VAL A 266 2.18 -6.46 -15.79
N GLN A 267 2.18 -7.80 -15.84
CA GLN A 267 2.99 -8.58 -16.78
C GLN A 267 2.65 -8.25 -18.24
N ALA A 268 1.38 -7.97 -18.55
CA ALA A 268 0.93 -7.60 -19.88
C ALA A 268 1.42 -6.22 -20.36
N MET A 269 1.79 -5.31 -19.44
CA MET A 269 2.20 -3.94 -19.74
C MET A 269 3.64 -3.85 -20.24
N ASP A 270 3.91 -2.92 -21.15
CA ASP A 270 5.28 -2.54 -21.56
C ASP A 270 5.85 -1.44 -20.67
N VAL A 271 5.01 -0.49 -20.25
CA VAL A 271 5.37 0.59 -19.33
C VAL A 271 4.34 0.67 -18.23
N PHE A 272 4.81 0.66 -16.99
CA PHE A 272 3.98 0.86 -15.81
C PHE A 272 4.04 2.31 -15.35
N VAL A 273 2.87 2.92 -15.15
CA VAL A 273 2.74 4.31 -14.71
C VAL A 273 2.07 4.38 -13.34
N HIS A 274 2.60 5.21 -12.47
CA HIS A 274 2.03 5.56 -11.18
C HIS A 274 1.99 7.07 -11.02
N ALA A 275 0.97 7.71 -11.58
CA ALA A 275 0.85 9.16 -11.67
C ALA A 275 0.22 9.82 -10.43
N SER A 276 0.45 9.27 -9.23
CA SER A 276 -0.20 9.75 -7.99
C SER A 276 0.41 11.05 -7.45
N ASP A 277 -0.45 11.88 -6.83
CA ASP A 277 -0.02 13.01 -6.01
C ASP A 277 0.32 12.50 -4.59
N LYS A 278 1.53 12.77 -4.12
CA LYS A 278 1.99 12.50 -2.73
C LYS A 278 1.64 11.10 -2.22
N GLU A 279 1.99 10.08 -2.98
CA GLU A 279 1.83 8.69 -2.56
C GLU A 279 2.61 8.44 -1.26
N PRO A 280 2.00 7.90 -0.19
CA PRO A 280 2.72 7.61 1.05
C PRO A 280 3.90 6.64 0.88
N PHE A 281 3.77 5.65 -0.02
CA PHE A 281 4.87 4.74 -0.38
C PHE A 281 4.79 4.31 -1.85
N GLY A 282 3.75 3.53 -2.24
CA GLY A 282 3.58 3.04 -3.61
C GLY A 282 3.88 1.54 -3.74
N ILE A 283 3.14 0.67 -3.04
CA ILE A 283 3.32 -0.79 -3.13
C ILE A 283 3.25 -1.27 -4.57
N VAL A 284 2.33 -0.75 -5.37
CA VAL A 284 2.17 -1.13 -6.79
C VAL A 284 3.41 -0.78 -7.64
N ILE A 285 4.23 0.19 -7.21
CA ILE A 285 5.51 0.51 -7.85
C ILE A 285 6.48 -0.65 -7.66
N ILE A 286 6.69 -1.11 -6.42
CA ILE A 286 7.59 -2.24 -6.13
C ILE A 286 7.06 -3.55 -6.70
N GLU A 287 5.75 -3.71 -6.87
CA GLU A 287 5.12 -4.84 -7.59
C GLU A 287 5.51 -4.83 -9.07
N ALA A 288 5.40 -3.68 -9.75
CA ALA A 288 5.81 -3.55 -11.14
C ALA A 288 7.34 -3.70 -11.31
N MET A 289 8.12 -3.14 -10.39
CA MET A 289 9.58 -3.29 -10.36
C MET A 289 10.01 -4.76 -10.18
N ALA A 290 9.31 -5.53 -9.34
CA ALA A 290 9.59 -6.95 -9.15
C ALA A 290 9.42 -7.76 -10.45
N LEU A 291 8.46 -7.35 -11.30
CA LEU A 291 8.27 -7.92 -12.64
C LEU A 291 9.25 -7.36 -13.69
N GLY A 292 10.21 -6.52 -13.30
CA GLY A 292 11.19 -5.93 -14.20
C GLY A 292 10.60 -4.95 -15.20
N LYS A 293 9.45 -4.33 -14.89
CA LYS A 293 8.82 -3.37 -15.78
C LYS A 293 9.55 -2.02 -15.75
N PRO A 294 9.67 -1.32 -16.88
CA PRO A 294 9.98 0.11 -16.91
C PRO A 294 8.89 0.87 -16.15
N VAL A 295 9.28 1.57 -15.09
CA VAL A 295 8.35 2.26 -14.18
C VAL A 295 8.50 3.76 -14.28
N ILE A 296 7.37 4.47 -14.36
CA ILE A 296 7.29 5.93 -14.24
C ILE A 296 6.42 6.24 -13.03
N ALA A 297 6.90 7.11 -12.14
CA ALA A 297 6.12 7.51 -10.97
C ALA A 297 6.18 9.02 -10.70
N GLY A 298 5.33 9.50 -9.79
CA GLY A 298 5.36 10.89 -9.33
C GLY A 298 6.67 11.22 -8.61
N ASP A 299 7.14 12.46 -8.75
CA ASP A 299 8.40 12.97 -8.19
C ASP A 299 8.27 13.47 -6.73
N ALA A 300 7.27 12.98 -6.00
CA ALA A 300 7.00 13.36 -4.63
C ALA A 300 6.55 12.17 -3.75
N GLY A 301 6.88 12.22 -2.47
CA GLY A 301 6.50 11.21 -1.49
C GLY A 301 7.27 9.89 -1.63
N GLY A 302 6.64 8.79 -1.25
CA GLY A 302 7.24 7.45 -1.25
C GLY A 302 7.91 7.01 -2.55
N PRO A 303 7.39 7.34 -3.75
CA PRO A 303 8.06 7.00 -5.01
C PRO A 303 9.52 7.45 -5.10
N THR A 304 9.87 8.60 -4.53
CA THR A 304 11.26 9.11 -4.53
C THR A 304 12.20 8.33 -3.60
N GLU A 305 11.64 7.52 -2.71
CA GLU A 305 12.41 6.62 -1.83
C GLU A 305 12.65 5.25 -2.50
N ILE A 306 11.82 4.90 -3.47
CA ILE A 306 11.87 3.65 -4.23
C ILE A 306 12.71 3.82 -5.49
N ILE A 307 12.47 4.90 -6.24
CA ILE A 307 13.03 5.15 -7.56
C ILE A 307 14.22 6.11 -7.48
N THR A 308 15.33 5.71 -8.05
CA THR A 308 16.44 6.59 -8.42
C THR A 308 16.25 6.97 -9.89
N ASP A 309 15.88 8.23 -10.13
CA ASP A 309 15.53 8.73 -11.46
C ASP A 309 16.62 8.47 -12.50
N GLY A 310 16.22 7.96 -13.66
CA GLY A 310 17.12 7.60 -14.75
C GLY A 310 17.90 6.29 -14.55
N MET A 311 17.74 5.59 -13.41
CA MET A 311 18.42 4.31 -13.15
C MET A 311 17.46 3.12 -13.12
N ASN A 312 16.56 3.09 -12.15
CA ASN A 312 15.62 2.00 -11.93
C ASN A 312 14.15 2.41 -12.13
N GLY A 313 13.95 3.55 -12.75
CA GLY A 313 12.66 4.14 -13.07
C GLY A 313 12.83 5.59 -13.49
N LEU A 314 11.73 6.23 -13.87
CA LEU A 314 11.68 7.64 -14.19
C LEU A 314 10.68 8.35 -13.27
N LEU A 315 10.99 9.58 -12.89
CA LEU A 315 10.13 10.44 -12.09
C LEU A 315 9.55 11.57 -12.93
N THR A 316 8.28 11.93 -12.68
CA THR A 316 7.57 12.98 -13.41
C THR A 316 6.67 13.77 -12.46
N PRO A 317 6.55 15.10 -12.62
CA PRO A 317 5.65 15.91 -11.81
C PRO A 317 4.20 15.46 -11.92
N TYR A 318 3.49 15.44 -10.78
CA TYR A 318 2.07 15.16 -10.77
C TYR A 318 1.27 16.20 -11.57
N GLY A 319 0.28 15.71 -12.33
CA GLY A 319 -0.65 16.56 -13.06
C GLY A 319 -0.11 17.14 -14.39
N ASP A 320 1.13 16.88 -14.73
CA ASP A 320 1.74 17.32 -16.01
C ASP A 320 1.64 16.19 -17.05
N ALA A 321 0.52 16.14 -17.77
CA ALA A 321 0.27 15.11 -18.79
C ALA A 321 1.26 15.18 -19.95
N ASP A 322 1.75 16.37 -20.32
CA ASP A 322 2.74 16.55 -21.37
C ASP A 322 4.09 15.95 -21.00
N LYS A 323 4.57 16.22 -19.79
CA LYS A 323 5.81 15.61 -19.29
C LYS A 323 5.66 14.11 -19.12
N LEU A 324 4.50 13.63 -18.61
CA LEU A 324 4.23 12.21 -18.52
C LEU A 324 4.31 11.55 -19.90
N ALA A 325 3.68 12.14 -20.91
CA ALA A 325 3.76 11.63 -22.30
C ALA A 325 5.21 11.57 -22.80
N ILE A 326 5.98 12.64 -22.61
CA ILE A 326 7.41 12.68 -23.01
C ILE A 326 8.21 11.58 -22.29
N THR A 327 7.94 11.37 -21.00
CA THR A 327 8.62 10.35 -20.19
C THR A 327 8.26 8.94 -20.65
N ILE A 328 6.99 8.69 -21.02
CA ILE A 328 6.54 7.41 -21.59
C ILE A 328 7.22 7.20 -22.95
N LEU A 329 7.19 8.20 -23.83
CA LEU A 329 7.82 8.14 -25.16
C LEU A 329 9.31 7.82 -25.07
N ARG A 330 10.02 8.32 -24.06
CA ARG A 330 11.42 7.98 -23.85
C ARG A 330 11.63 6.47 -23.67
N TYR A 331 10.79 5.79 -22.89
CA TYR A 331 10.88 4.33 -22.76
C TYR A 331 10.51 3.59 -24.04
N LEU A 332 9.53 4.11 -24.80
CA LEU A 332 9.12 3.49 -26.06
C LEU A 332 10.17 3.68 -27.17
N ASP A 333 10.86 4.82 -27.18
CA ASP A 333 11.91 5.14 -28.15
C ASP A 333 13.26 4.47 -27.83
N GLU A 334 13.63 4.46 -26.54
CA GLU A 334 14.92 4.00 -26.04
C GLU A 334 14.78 2.60 -25.41
N GLN A 335 14.45 1.58 -26.21
CA GLN A 335 14.13 0.24 -25.70
C GLN A 335 15.25 -0.40 -24.86
N GLU A 336 16.53 -0.15 -25.19
CA GLU A 336 17.67 -0.64 -24.41
C GLU A 336 17.73 0.04 -23.04
N PHE A 337 17.42 1.34 -22.98
CA PHE A 337 17.29 2.07 -21.71
C PHE A 337 16.12 1.53 -20.90
N ALA A 338 14.96 1.30 -21.51
CA ALA A 338 13.78 0.74 -20.83
C ALA A 338 14.10 -0.65 -20.24
N ARG A 339 14.79 -1.50 -21.00
CA ARG A 339 15.23 -2.84 -20.54
C ARG A 339 16.20 -2.72 -19.38
N SER A 340 17.19 -1.85 -19.46
CA SER A 340 18.19 -1.65 -18.41
C SER A 340 17.55 -1.14 -17.12
N ALA A 341 16.61 -0.17 -17.25
CA ALA A 341 15.85 0.36 -16.13
C ALA A 341 14.98 -0.73 -15.47
N GLY A 342 14.34 -1.59 -16.27
CA GLY A 342 13.56 -2.73 -15.76
C GLY A 342 14.41 -3.74 -14.98
N ILE A 343 15.60 -4.08 -15.46
CA ILE A 343 16.56 -4.94 -14.74
C ILE A 343 16.96 -4.32 -13.40
N ALA A 344 17.32 -3.02 -13.42
CA ALA A 344 17.67 -2.29 -12.20
C ALA A 344 16.47 -2.15 -11.23
N ALA A 345 15.27 -1.98 -11.77
CA ALA A 345 14.02 -1.98 -11.01
C ALA A 345 13.81 -3.31 -10.27
N ARG A 346 13.94 -4.44 -10.96
CA ARG A 346 13.82 -5.77 -10.34
C ARG A 346 14.85 -5.98 -9.24
N GLN A 347 16.10 -5.58 -9.47
CA GLN A 347 17.13 -5.67 -8.43
C GLN A 347 16.77 -4.82 -7.20
N ARG A 348 16.25 -3.61 -7.41
CA ARG A 348 15.82 -2.74 -6.32
C ARG A 348 14.62 -3.29 -5.54
N ALA A 349 13.68 -3.95 -6.23
CA ALA A 349 12.51 -4.56 -5.60
C ALA A 349 12.86 -5.62 -4.54
N LEU A 350 14.03 -6.28 -4.66
CA LEU A 350 14.51 -7.26 -3.68
C LEU A 350 14.70 -6.65 -2.28
N ASP A 351 15.03 -5.37 -2.19
CA ASP A 351 15.17 -4.64 -0.92
C ASP A 351 13.84 -4.53 -0.17
N PHE A 352 12.74 -4.60 -0.91
CA PHE A 352 11.36 -4.47 -0.41
C PHE A 352 10.63 -5.83 -0.36
N SER A 353 11.33 -6.93 -0.09
CA SER A 353 10.65 -8.22 0.07
C SER A 353 9.72 -8.25 1.29
N THR A 354 8.65 -9.06 1.23
CA THR A 354 7.77 -9.28 2.39
C THR A 354 8.52 -9.86 3.59
N GLN A 355 9.62 -10.59 3.35
CA GLN A 355 10.51 -11.10 4.40
C GLN A 355 11.21 -9.95 5.13
N ASN A 356 11.83 -9.02 4.37
CA ASN A 356 12.50 -7.85 4.94
C ASN A 356 11.49 -6.96 5.70
N TYR A 357 10.32 -6.75 5.13
CA TYR A 357 9.23 -6.03 5.79
C TYR A 357 8.87 -6.65 7.14
N ALA A 358 8.60 -7.95 7.18
CA ALA A 358 8.22 -8.65 8.41
C ALA A 358 9.35 -8.62 9.45
N GLN A 359 10.60 -8.84 9.06
CA GLN A 359 11.76 -8.81 9.96
C GLN A 359 11.93 -7.41 10.59
N ASN A 360 11.88 -6.36 9.77
CA ASN A 360 12.01 -4.98 10.23
C ASN A 360 10.85 -4.58 11.14
N PHE A 361 9.63 -4.97 10.80
CA PHE A 361 8.44 -4.72 11.62
C PHE A 361 8.55 -5.40 13.00
N ILE A 362 8.91 -6.69 13.01
CA ILE A 362 9.10 -7.46 14.23
C ILE A 362 10.23 -6.88 15.09
N SER A 363 11.32 -6.43 14.48
CA SER A 363 12.39 -5.74 15.19
C SER A 363 11.90 -4.44 15.83
N ALA A 364 11.12 -3.64 15.10
CA ALA A 364 10.56 -2.39 15.61
C ALA A 364 9.62 -2.62 16.80
N ILE A 365 8.73 -3.62 16.74
CA ILE A 365 7.83 -3.90 17.87
C ILE A 365 8.57 -4.52 19.06
N ARG A 366 9.62 -5.34 18.85
CA ARG A 366 10.45 -5.87 19.95
C ARG A 366 11.17 -4.75 20.69
N SER A 367 11.70 -3.77 19.96
CA SER A 367 12.38 -2.61 20.57
C SER A 367 11.44 -1.72 21.37
N ALA A 368 10.12 -1.81 21.10
CA ALA A 368 9.09 -1.06 21.83
C ALA A 368 8.65 -1.74 23.13
N ILE A 369 9.04 -3.00 23.37
CA ILE A 369 8.75 -3.69 24.62
C ILE A 369 9.83 -3.30 25.64
N PRO A 370 9.46 -2.72 26.78
CA PRO A 370 10.42 -2.40 27.82
C PRO A 370 11.19 -3.65 28.25
N SER A 371 12.50 -3.61 28.22
CA SER A 371 13.32 -4.64 28.86
C SER A 371 12.91 -4.72 30.33
N VAL A 372 12.54 -5.91 30.80
CA VAL A 372 12.40 -6.14 32.25
C VAL A 372 13.79 -5.88 32.80
N SER A 373 14.03 -4.67 33.35
CA SER A 373 15.22 -4.46 34.15
C SER A 373 15.13 -5.47 35.29
N SER A 374 16.05 -6.42 35.31
CA SER A 374 16.33 -7.20 36.51
C SER A 374 16.60 -6.18 37.63
N ALA A 375 15.55 -5.85 38.38
CA ALA A 375 15.74 -5.17 39.64
C ALA A 375 16.46 -6.19 40.54
N GLU A 376 17.78 -6.01 40.67
CA GLU A 376 18.55 -6.54 41.75
C GLU A 376 18.19 -5.82 43.05
#